data_0c79ec7167cc23965c583a491c6c7fed
#
_entry.id   0c79ec7167cc23965c583a491c6c7fed
#
_cell.length_a   1.000
_cell.length_b   1.000
_cell.length_c   1.000
_cell.angle_alpha   90.00
_cell.angle_beta   90.00
_cell.angle_gamma   90.00
#
_symmetry.space_group_name_H-M   'P 1'
#
loop_
_entity.id
_entity.type
_entity.pdbx_description
1 polymer ?
#
loop_
_entity_poly.entity_id
_entity_poly.type
_entity_poly.pdbx_seq_one_letter_code
_entity_poly.pdbx_strand_id
1 'polypeptide(L)'
;MLTFSAISKTYYQPDGDIQVLRQADLHLPAGQTAALLGESGCGKSTLLHLAAGLDQPDSGQIIINGQRASDFNDRQWNHLRRETLSLVFQQYHLVPTLSVLDNLLLQARLANRLNPALQQHLIDRLGLVPLLGRLPHQLSGGQQQRVAIGRVLMHQPRLILADEPTGNLDEATSHSVMKLFTTLVKE
;
A
#
# COMPACT_ATOMS: atom_id res chain seq x y z
N MET A 1 -11.01 0.58 -12.04
CA MET A 1 -10.14 -0.30 -11.23
C MET A 1 -10.65 -0.43 -9.80
N LEU A 2 -10.85 0.68 -9.08
CA LEU A 2 -11.42 0.74 -7.73
C LEU A 2 -12.63 1.68 -7.73
N THR A 3 -13.75 1.24 -7.16
CA THR A 3 -14.95 2.07 -6.99
C THR A 3 -15.50 1.90 -5.59
N PHE A 4 -15.76 3.01 -4.93
CA PHE A 4 -16.57 3.11 -3.73
C PHE A 4 -17.91 3.73 -4.10
N SER A 5 -19.00 3.18 -3.57
CA SER A 5 -20.35 3.70 -3.76
C SER A 5 -21.06 3.80 -2.43
N ALA A 6 -21.36 5.03 -2.01
CA ALA A 6 -22.07 5.38 -0.77
C ALA A 6 -21.48 4.72 0.49
N ILE A 7 -20.14 4.66 0.59
CA ILE A 7 -19.43 4.04 1.71
C ILE A 7 -19.61 4.86 2.98
N SER A 8 -20.11 4.22 4.03
CA SER A 8 -20.16 4.81 5.38
C SER A 8 -19.37 3.94 6.37
N LYS A 9 -18.71 4.62 7.32
CA LYS A 9 -17.96 3.96 8.40
C LYS A 9 -18.02 4.77 9.67
N THR A 10 -18.40 4.10 10.76
CA THR A 10 -18.45 4.63 12.12
C THR A 10 -17.58 3.76 13.03
N TYR A 11 -16.77 4.38 13.87
CA TYR A 11 -16.07 3.69 14.95
C TYR A 11 -16.81 3.95 16.26
N TYR A 12 -17.26 2.86 16.91
CA TYR A 12 -17.97 2.89 18.17
C TYR A 12 -16.97 2.95 19.33
N GLN A 13 -17.04 4.00 20.13
CA GLN A 13 -16.14 4.22 21.26
C GLN A 13 -16.95 4.50 22.55
N PRO A 14 -16.41 4.20 23.75
CA PRO A 14 -17.10 4.49 25.01
C PRO A 14 -17.46 5.96 25.19
N ASP A 15 -16.62 6.86 24.64
CA ASP A 15 -16.78 8.30 24.75
C ASP A 15 -17.64 8.94 23.65
N GLY A 16 -18.23 8.12 22.78
CA GLY A 16 -19.09 8.53 21.68
C GLY A 16 -18.67 8.00 20.31
N ASP A 17 -19.63 7.81 19.44
CA ASP A 17 -19.45 7.25 18.11
C ASP A 17 -18.84 8.30 17.17
N ILE A 18 -17.83 7.90 16.41
CA ILE A 18 -17.18 8.76 15.43
C ILE A 18 -17.51 8.25 14.03
N GLN A 19 -18.39 8.95 13.32
CA GLN A 19 -18.65 8.68 11.90
C GLN A 19 -17.56 9.31 11.04
N VAL A 20 -16.65 8.47 10.54
CA VAL A 20 -15.48 8.90 9.78
C VAL A 20 -15.78 9.04 8.28
N LEU A 21 -16.63 8.17 7.73
CA LEU A 21 -17.06 8.25 6.33
C LEU A 21 -18.59 8.32 6.27
N ARG A 22 -19.10 9.23 5.42
CA ARG A 22 -20.54 9.42 5.19
C ARG A 22 -20.83 9.35 3.71
N GLN A 23 -21.41 8.23 3.25
CA GLN A 23 -21.80 8.01 1.85
C GLN A 23 -20.70 8.45 0.86
N ALA A 24 -19.45 8.07 1.18
CA ALA A 24 -18.31 8.47 0.36
C ALA A 24 -18.30 7.71 -0.96
N ASP A 25 -18.11 8.45 -2.06
CA ASP A 25 -17.97 7.94 -3.40
C ASP A 25 -16.56 8.20 -3.93
N LEU A 26 -15.98 7.22 -4.60
CA LEU A 26 -14.71 7.34 -5.29
C LEU A 26 -14.71 6.43 -6.53
N HIS A 27 -14.19 6.94 -7.63
CA HIS A 27 -13.93 6.11 -8.81
C HIS A 27 -12.51 6.33 -9.31
N LEU A 28 -11.73 5.25 -9.33
CA LEU A 28 -10.37 5.23 -9.87
C LEU A 28 -10.32 4.26 -11.07
N PRO A 29 -10.26 4.77 -12.30
CA PRO A 29 -10.06 3.96 -13.50
C PRO A 29 -8.71 3.22 -13.49
N ALA A 30 -8.58 2.17 -14.30
CA ALA A 30 -7.30 1.52 -14.52
C ALA A 30 -6.30 2.48 -15.19
N GLY A 31 -5.02 2.38 -14.81
CA GLY A 31 -3.95 3.22 -15.38
C GLY A 31 -3.93 4.67 -14.86
N GLN A 32 -4.81 5.01 -13.90
CA GLN A 32 -4.83 6.34 -13.30
C GLN A 32 -4.28 6.32 -11.87
N THR A 33 -3.82 7.49 -11.43
CA THR A 33 -3.38 7.75 -10.06
C THR A 33 -4.29 8.82 -9.46
N ALA A 34 -4.69 8.64 -8.20
CA ALA A 34 -5.43 9.62 -7.42
C ALA A 34 -4.68 9.95 -6.14
N ALA A 35 -4.76 11.19 -5.69
CA ALA A 35 -4.31 11.63 -4.37
C ALA A 35 -5.52 11.97 -3.49
N LEU A 36 -5.57 11.40 -2.29
CA LEU A 36 -6.55 11.74 -1.27
C LEU A 36 -5.99 12.90 -0.44
N LEU A 37 -6.62 14.05 -0.54
CA LEU A 37 -6.24 15.26 0.19
C LEU A 37 -7.27 15.56 1.27
N GLY A 38 -6.82 16.13 2.38
CA GLY A 38 -7.68 16.53 3.50
C GLY A 38 -6.90 16.61 4.81
N GLU A 39 -7.53 17.18 5.83
CA GLU A 39 -6.96 17.33 7.16
C GLU A 39 -6.65 15.98 7.83
N SER A 40 -5.83 15.99 8.88
CA SER A 40 -5.60 14.80 9.70
C SER A 40 -6.92 14.34 10.33
N GLY A 41 -7.16 13.01 10.32
CA GLY A 41 -8.38 12.44 10.89
C GLY A 41 -9.63 12.49 10.00
N CYS A 42 -9.58 13.06 8.78
CA CYS A 42 -10.74 13.11 7.88
C CYS A 42 -11.09 11.78 7.18
N GLY A 43 -10.45 10.67 7.53
CA GLY A 43 -10.81 9.33 7.05
C GLY A 43 -10.01 8.79 5.87
N LYS A 44 -8.91 9.44 5.45
CA LYS A 44 -8.06 8.96 4.33
C LYS A 44 -7.54 7.55 4.55
N SER A 45 -6.91 7.30 5.68
CA SER A 45 -6.40 5.97 6.06
C SER A 45 -7.52 4.94 6.19
N THR A 46 -8.68 5.34 6.75
CA THR A 46 -9.87 4.48 6.83
C THR A 46 -10.30 4.05 5.43
N LEU A 47 -10.39 4.97 4.48
CA LEU A 47 -10.77 4.66 3.10
C LEU A 47 -9.78 3.68 2.45
N LEU A 48 -8.47 3.88 2.67
CA LEU A 48 -7.43 2.98 2.16
C LEU A 48 -7.49 1.59 2.83
N HIS A 49 -7.75 1.54 4.14
CA HIS A 49 -7.90 0.26 4.86
C HIS A 49 -9.13 -0.52 4.38
N LEU A 50 -10.25 0.15 4.13
CA LEU A 50 -11.43 -0.47 3.51
C LEU A 50 -11.11 -1.02 2.10
N ALA A 51 -10.37 -0.25 1.28
CA ALA A 51 -9.92 -0.71 -0.04
C ALA A 51 -8.98 -1.91 0.03
N ALA A 52 -8.20 -2.03 1.11
CA ALA A 52 -7.28 -3.15 1.35
C ALA A 52 -7.93 -4.38 2.01
N GLY A 53 -9.20 -4.26 2.45
CA GLY A 53 -9.88 -5.28 3.24
C GLY A 53 -9.25 -5.52 4.61
N LEU A 54 -8.67 -4.46 5.18
CA LEU A 54 -8.17 -4.45 6.56
C LEU A 54 -9.23 -4.01 7.56
N ASP A 55 -10.32 -3.42 7.06
CA ASP A 55 -11.52 -3.07 7.78
C ASP A 55 -12.74 -3.29 6.87
N GLN A 56 -13.95 -3.22 7.43
CA GLN A 56 -15.21 -3.39 6.69
C GLN A 56 -16.06 -2.13 6.77
N PRO A 57 -16.73 -1.71 5.69
CA PRO A 57 -17.68 -0.61 5.73
C PRO A 57 -18.95 -1.01 6.48
N ASP A 58 -19.62 -0.05 7.12
CA ASP A 58 -20.93 -0.29 7.74
C ASP A 58 -22.03 -0.37 6.67
N SER A 59 -21.86 0.39 5.58
CA SER A 59 -22.76 0.37 4.41
C SER A 59 -22.04 0.82 3.14
N GLY A 60 -22.70 0.59 2.01
CA GLY A 60 -22.16 0.91 0.69
C GLY A 60 -21.48 -0.29 0.02
N GLN A 61 -20.79 -0.04 -1.10
CA GLN A 61 -20.18 -1.09 -1.91
C GLN A 61 -18.77 -0.73 -2.33
N ILE A 62 -17.87 -1.71 -2.25
CA ILE A 62 -16.50 -1.63 -2.76
C ILE A 62 -16.37 -2.58 -3.94
N ILE A 63 -15.97 -2.05 -5.10
CA ILE A 63 -15.72 -2.86 -6.30
C ILE A 63 -14.24 -2.71 -6.66
N ILE A 64 -13.54 -3.84 -6.74
CA ILE A 64 -12.13 -3.90 -7.13
C ILE A 64 -12.01 -4.83 -8.34
N ASN A 65 -11.46 -4.30 -9.43
CA ASN A 65 -11.29 -5.05 -10.68
C ASN A 65 -12.57 -5.75 -11.16
N GLY A 66 -13.73 -5.07 -11.00
CA GLY A 66 -15.04 -5.57 -11.39
C GLY A 66 -15.71 -6.53 -10.42
N GLN A 67 -15.06 -6.89 -9.31
CA GLN A 67 -15.60 -7.77 -8.28
C GLN A 67 -16.08 -6.97 -7.07
N ARG A 68 -17.24 -7.33 -6.50
CA ARG A 68 -17.77 -6.71 -5.29
C ARG A 68 -16.98 -7.19 -4.07
N ALA A 69 -15.98 -6.41 -3.69
CA ALA A 69 -15.07 -6.76 -2.61
C ALA A 69 -15.68 -6.58 -1.21
N SER A 70 -16.74 -5.77 -1.07
CA SER A 70 -17.49 -5.66 0.19
C SER A 70 -18.11 -6.99 0.67
N ASP A 71 -18.33 -7.93 -0.25
CA ASP A 71 -18.93 -9.23 0.06
C ASP A 71 -17.86 -10.34 0.27
N PHE A 72 -16.57 -9.99 0.21
CA PHE A 72 -15.50 -10.96 0.30
C PHE A 72 -15.33 -11.50 1.73
N ASN A 73 -15.11 -12.81 1.83
CA ASN A 73 -14.57 -13.42 3.03
C ASN A 73 -13.04 -13.27 3.12
N ASP A 74 -12.46 -13.66 4.26
CA ASP A 74 -11.01 -13.54 4.51
C ASP A 74 -10.16 -14.25 3.44
N ARG A 75 -10.59 -15.40 2.93
CA ARG A 75 -9.87 -16.14 1.89
C ARG A 75 -9.82 -15.35 0.58
N GLN A 76 -10.91 -14.70 0.21
CA GLN A 76 -11.00 -13.88 -1.00
C GLN A 76 -10.17 -12.60 -0.85
N TRP A 77 -10.22 -11.94 0.31
CA TRP A 77 -9.37 -10.80 0.63
C TRP A 77 -7.87 -11.17 0.62
N ASN A 78 -7.51 -12.31 1.22
CA ASN A 78 -6.12 -12.80 1.19
C ASN A 78 -5.65 -13.09 -0.24
N HIS A 79 -6.51 -13.65 -1.08
CA HIS A 79 -6.22 -13.87 -2.49
C HIS A 79 -6.02 -12.52 -3.23
N LEU A 80 -6.92 -11.55 -3.01
CA LEU A 80 -6.83 -10.23 -3.63
C LEU A 80 -5.52 -9.50 -3.24
N ARG A 81 -5.16 -9.49 -1.95
CA ARG A 81 -3.91 -8.89 -1.46
C ARG A 81 -2.67 -9.60 -1.99
N ARG A 82 -2.74 -10.91 -2.20
CA ARG A 82 -1.62 -11.67 -2.77
C ARG A 82 -1.45 -11.44 -4.27
N GLU A 83 -2.55 -11.27 -5.03
CA GLU A 83 -2.51 -11.30 -6.49
C GLU A 83 -2.67 -9.93 -7.15
N THR A 84 -3.39 -9.02 -6.53
CA THR A 84 -3.90 -7.83 -7.23
C THR A 84 -3.55 -6.52 -6.53
N LEU A 85 -3.53 -6.52 -5.21
CA LEU A 85 -3.46 -5.29 -4.41
C LEU A 85 -2.21 -5.28 -3.53
N SER A 86 -1.60 -4.12 -3.39
CA SER A 86 -0.59 -3.87 -2.35
C SER A 86 -0.82 -2.56 -1.65
N LEU A 87 -0.39 -2.50 -0.39
CA LEU A 87 -0.46 -1.31 0.44
C LEU A 87 0.95 -0.92 0.93
N VAL A 88 1.31 0.33 0.68
CA VAL A 88 2.46 1.01 1.32
C VAL A 88 1.93 1.75 2.52
N PHE A 89 2.48 1.46 3.69
CA PHE A 89 2.10 2.08 4.96
C PHE A 89 3.04 3.23 5.31
N GLN A 90 2.59 4.13 6.18
CA GLN A 90 3.42 5.15 6.81
C GLN A 90 4.56 4.51 7.62
N GLN A 91 4.28 3.44 8.37
CA GLN A 91 5.30 2.58 8.96
C GLN A 91 5.76 1.56 7.93
N TYR A 92 7.06 1.32 7.85
CA TYR A 92 7.67 0.50 6.79
C TYR A 92 7.26 -0.98 6.83
N HIS A 93 6.84 -1.48 8.00
CA HIS A 93 6.45 -2.87 8.26
C HIS A 93 7.41 -3.90 7.64
N LEU A 94 8.72 -3.60 7.69
CA LEU A 94 9.74 -4.56 7.30
C LEU A 94 9.84 -5.65 8.38
N VAL A 95 10.05 -6.88 7.96
CA VAL A 95 10.27 -8.00 8.87
C VAL A 95 11.68 -7.85 9.48
N PRO A 96 11.83 -7.64 10.80
CA PRO A 96 13.10 -7.22 11.41
C PRO A 96 14.21 -8.26 11.29
N THR A 97 13.84 -9.53 11.19
CA THR A 97 14.75 -10.68 11.11
C THR A 97 15.16 -11.06 9.70
N LEU A 98 14.54 -10.45 8.70
CA LEU A 98 14.85 -10.68 7.29
C LEU A 98 15.81 -9.62 6.75
N SER A 99 16.71 -10.04 5.87
CA SER A 99 17.58 -9.12 5.12
C SER A 99 16.77 -8.17 4.24
N VAL A 100 17.40 -7.12 3.74
CA VAL A 100 16.81 -6.23 2.71
C VAL A 100 16.34 -7.02 1.51
N LEU A 101 17.16 -7.93 0.99
CA LEU A 101 16.80 -8.78 -0.14
C LEU A 101 15.59 -9.64 0.15
N ASP A 102 15.54 -10.28 1.32
CA ASP A 102 14.41 -11.14 1.68
C ASP A 102 13.13 -10.36 1.94
N ASN A 103 13.22 -9.16 2.53
CA ASN A 103 12.09 -8.23 2.64
C ASN A 103 11.56 -7.82 1.27
N LEU A 104 12.43 -7.47 0.31
CA LEU A 104 12.05 -7.13 -1.06
C LEU A 104 11.28 -8.26 -1.74
N LEU A 105 11.78 -9.49 -1.62
CA LEU A 105 11.23 -10.64 -2.32
C LEU A 105 10.02 -11.27 -1.63
N LEU A 106 9.71 -10.89 -0.40
CA LEU A 106 8.72 -11.56 0.44
C LEU A 106 7.36 -11.72 -0.25
N GLN A 107 6.78 -10.62 -0.74
CA GLN A 107 5.47 -10.66 -1.38
C GLN A 107 5.49 -11.40 -2.72
N ALA A 108 6.54 -11.20 -3.53
CA ALA A 108 6.70 -11.90 -4.81
C ALA A 108 6.85 -13.42 -4.62
N ARG A 109 7.56 -13.87 -3.56
CA ARG A 109 7.65 -15.29 -3.19
C ARG A 109 6.30 -15.87 -2.78
N LEU A 110 5.55 -15.16 -1.93
CA LEU A 110 4.21 -15.57 -1.49
C LEU A 110 3.20 -15.64 -2.65
N ALA A 111 3.37 -14.78 -3.66
CA ALA A 111 2.54 -14.75 -4.86
C ALA A 111 3.03 -15.72 -5.96
N ASN A 112 4.16 -16.40 -5.79
CA ASN A 112 4.85 -17.18 -6.84
C ASN A 112 5.13 -16.37 -8.11
N ARG A 113 5.52 -15.09 -7.96
CA ARG A 113 5.76 -14.13 -9.06
C ARG A 113 7.18 -13.59 -9.07
N LEU A 114 8.16 -14.41 -8.74
CA LEU A 114 9.55 -14.01 -8.83
C LEU A 114 9.93 -13.75 -10.30
N ASN A 115 10.44 -12.54 -10.56
CA ASN A 115 10.94 -12.13 -11.85
C ASN A 115 12.37 -11.58 -11.66
N PRO A 116 13.41 -12.33 -12.06
CA PRO A 116 14.81 -11.93 -11.86
C PRO A 116 15.18 -10.61 -12.56
N ALA A 117 14.62 -10.33 -13.75
CA ALA A 117 14.89 -9.09 -14.47
C ALA A 117 14.30 -7.89 -13.75
N LEU A 118 13.04 -7.99 -13.29
CA LEU A 118 12.41 -6.95 -12.48
C LEU A 118 13.11 -6.77 -11.14
N GLN A 119 13.55 -7.87 -10.52
CA GLN A 119 14.32 -7.83 -9.27
C GLN A 119 15.57 -6.98 -9.44
N GLN A 120 16.39 -7.27 -10.43
CA GLN A 120 17.63 -6.52 -10.68
C GLN A 120 17.31 -5.06 -10.97
N HIS A 121 16.34 -4.80 -11.86
CA HIS A 121 15.91 -3.44 -12.20
C HIS A 121 15.50 -2.63 -10.96
N LEU A 122 14.62 -3.17 -10.11
CA LEU A 122 14.16 -2.46 -8.90
C LEU A 122 15.28 -2.27 -7.87
N ILE A 123 16.16 -3.24 -7.68
CA ILE A 123 17.31 -3.12 -6.78
C ILE A 123 18.22 -1.96 -7.22
N ASP A 124 18.51 -1.85 -8.51
CA ASP A 124 19.36 -0.79 -9.07
C ASP A 124 18.68 0.57 -8.96
N ARG A 125 17.42 0.66 -9.41
CA ARG A 125 16.63 1.91 -9.40
C ARG A 125 16.41 2.48 -7.98
N LEU A 126 16.22 1.60 -7.01
CA LEU A 126 16.04 1.97 -5.60
C LEU A 126 17.37 2.24 -4.88
N GLY A 127 18.52 1.96 -5.52
CA GLY A 127 19.86 2.14 -4.94
C GLY A 127 20.13 1.22 -3.76
N LEU A 128 19.64 -0.03 -3.83
CA LEU A 128 19.69 -0.99 -2.71
C LEU A 128 20.84 -1.98 -2.81
N VAL A 129 21.60 -2.00 -3.90
CA VAL A 129 22.72 -2.94 -4.12
C VAL A 129 23.65 -3.06 -2.90
N PRO A 130 24.18 -1.96 -2.30
CA PRO A 130 25.09 -2.06 -1.15
C PRO A 130 24.41 -2.44 0.17
N LEU A 131 23.07 -2.59 0.17
CA LEU A 131 22.27 -2.79 1.38
C LEU A 131 21.63 -4.17 1.47
N LEU A 132 21.70 -5.00 0.42
CA LEU A 132 20.93 -6.23 0.27
C LEU A 132 21.08 -7.22 1.44
N GLY A 133 22.27 -7.31 2.03
CA GLY A 133 22.55 -8.18 3.18
C GLY A 133 22.24 -7.56 4.54
N ARG A 134 21.86 -6.28 4.61
CA ARG A 134 21.59 -5.59 5.87
C ARG A 134 20.22 -5.98 6.44
N LEU A 135 20.08 -5.81 7.75
CA LEU A 135 18.80 -5.92 8.45
C LEU A 135 18.13 -4.54 8.56
N PRO A 136 16.80 -4.46 8.72
CA PRO A 136 16.05 -3.20 8.76
C PRO A 136 16.60 -2.16 9.75
N HIS A 137 17.00 -2.57 10.94
CA HIS A 137 17.55 -1.68 11.97
C HIS A 137 18.90 -1.02 11.58
N GLN A 138 19.57 -1.50 10.54
CA GLN A 138 20.82 -0.96 10.01
C GLN A 138 20.61 0.06 8.90
N LEU A 139 19.35 0.42 8.62
CA LEU A 139 18.96 1.31 7.53
C LEU A 139 18.44 2.65 8.07
N SER A 140 18.70 3.74 7.32
CA SER A 140 17.97 5.00 7.54
C SER A 140 16.51 4.87 7.19
N GLY A 141 15.65 5.79 7.68
CA GLY A 141 14.22 5.81 7.37
C GLY A 141 13.93 5.82 5.87
N GLY A 142 14.62 6.66 5.09
CA GLY A 142 14.48 6.71 3.64
C GLY A 142 14.95 5.42 2.94
N GLN A 143 15.96 4.72 3.48
CA GLN A 143 16.37 3.41 2.98
C GLN A 143 15.30 2.34 3.28
N GLN A 144 14.73 2.33 4.49
CA GLN A 144 13.66 1.42 4.86
C GLN A 144 12.42 1.64 3.98
N GLN A 145 12.06 2.90 3.71
CA GLN A 145 10.95 3.24 2.82
C GLN A 145 11.18 2.75 1.39
N ARG A 146 12.41 2.91 0.85
CA ARG A 146 12.75 2.36 -0.48
C ARG A 146 12.62 0.85 -0.52
N VAL A 147 12.99 0.14 0.54
CA VAL A 147 12.77 -1.32 0.66
C VAL A 147 11.28 -1.64 0.70
N ALA A 148 10.47 -0.91 1.47
CA ALA A 148 9.02 -1.13 1.54
C ALA A 148 8.33 -0.91 0.18
N ILE A 149 8.71 0.15 -0.55
CA ILE A 149 8.23 0.43 -1.92
C ILE A 149 8.66 -0.70 -2.86
N GLY A 150 9.93 -1.11 -2.83
CA GLY A 150 10.44 -2.21 -3.65
C GLY A 150 9.69 -3.51 -3.41
N ARG A 151 9.42 -3.86 -2.16
CA ARG A 151 8.61 -5.03 -1.79
C ARG A 151 7.23 -5.02 -2.43
N VAL A 152 6.58 -3.86 -2.45
CA VAL A 152 5.25 -3.67 -3.06
C VAL A 152 5.32 -3.83 -4.57
N LEU A 153 6.32 -3.24 -5.24
CA LEU A 153 6.45 -3.29 -6.70
C LEU A 153 6.91 -4.66 -7.21
N MET A 154 7.66 -5.41 -6.39
CA MET A 154 8.30 -6.68 -6.78
C MET A 154 7.30 -7.75 -7.22
N HIS A 155 6.07 -7.76 -6.71
CA HIS A 155 5.08 -8.75 -7.10
C HIS A 155 4.09 -8.25 -8.16
N GLN A 156 4.30 -7.03 -8.71
CA GLN A 156 3.55 -6.44 -9.82
C GLN A 156 2.03 -6.35 -9.54
N PRO A 157 1.60 -5.64 -8.49
CA PRO A 157 0.18 -5.50 -8.18
C PRO A 157 -0.52 -4.64 -9.24
N ARG A 158 -1.81 -4.89 -9.47
CA ARG A 158 -2.64 -4.06 -10.36
C ARG A 158 -3.17 -2.79 -9.68
N LEU A 159 -3.22 -2.79 -8.35
CA LEU A 159 -3.63 -1.66 -7.53
C LEU A 159 -2.63 -1.46 -6.40
N ILE A 160 -2.09 -0.25 -6.31
CA ILE A 160 -1.23 0.14 -5.19
C ILE A 160 -1.98 1.21 -4.40
N LEU A 161 -2.13 0.95 -3.12
CA LEU A 161 -2.60 1.92 -2.13
C LEU A 161 -1.39 2.43 -1.36
N ALA A 162 -1.36 3.72 -1.03
CA ALA A 162 -0.27 4.31 -0.25
C ALA A 162 -0.84 5.24 0.81
N ASP A 163 -0.63 4.89 2.07
CA ASP A 163 -1.08 5.65 3.23
C ASP A 163 0.10 6.41 3.82
N GLU A 164 0.16 7.72 3.57
CA GLU A 164 1.23 8.63 3.99
C GLU A 164 2.64 8.03 3.83
N PRO A 165 3.03 7.55 2.63
CA PRO A 165 4.23 6.74 2.44
C PRO A 165 5.55 7.45 2.77
N THR A 166 5.50 8.73 3.10
CA THR A 166 6.68 9.53 3.49
C THR A 166 6.47 10.31 4.78
N GLY A 167 5.41 10.04 5.53
CA GLY A 167 5.05 10.79 6.74
C GLY A 167 6.09 10.74 7.87
N ASN A 168 7.01 9.76 7.84
CA ASN A 168 8.09 9.59 8.82
C ASN A 168 9.46 10.09 8.32
N LEU A 169 9.52 10.82 7.20
CA LEU A 169 10.74 11.28 6.56
C LEU A 169 10.83 12.81 6.58
N ASP A 170 12.06 13.33 6.55
CA ASP A 170 12.28 14.75 6.29
C ASP A 170 11.82 15.15 4.87
N GLU A 171 11.59 16.42 4.65
CA GLU A 171 11.01 16.95 3.42
C GLU A 171 11.83 16.59 2.16
N ALA A 172 13.17 16.73 2.22
CA ALA A 172 14.04 16.45 1.07
C ALA A 172 14.02 14.95 0.71
N THR A 173 14.09 14.08 1.71
CA THR A 173 13.99 12.63 1.55
C THR A 173 12.62 12.24 1.04
N SER A 174 11.54 12.83 1.57
CA SER A 174 10.15 12.61 1.15
C SER A 174 9.97 12.90 -0.33
N HIS A 175 10.44 14.07 -0.78
CA HIS A 175 10.35 14.45 -2.20
C HIS A 175 11.08 13.46 -3.11
N SER A 176 12.31 13.07 -2.72
CA SER A 176 13.12 12.12 -3.48
C SER A 176 12.45 10.74 -3.59
N VAL A 177 11.94 10.22 -2.46
CA VAL A 177 11.28 8.91 -2.40
C VAL A 177 9.97 8.92 -3.19
N MET A 178 9.14 9.97 -3.06
CA MET A 178 7.89 10.08 -3.80
C MET A 178 8.10 10.21 -5.30
N LYS A 179 9.09 10.98 -5.74
CA LYS A 179 9.46 11.09 -7.14
C LYS A 179 9.88 9.73 -7.72
N LEU A 180 10.72 9.00 -6.99
CA LEU A 180 11.15 7.66 -7.37
C LEU A 180 9.96 6.69 -7.44
N PHE A 181 9.11 6.66 -6.41
CA PHE A 181 7.92 5.81 -6.36
C PHE A 181 6.98 6.07 -7.53
N THR A 182 6.61 7.33 -7.76
CA THR A 182 5.72 7.71 -8.87
C THR A 182 6.29 7.41 -10.25
N THR A 183 7.62 7.45 -10.40
CA THR A 183 8.30 7.05 -11.64
C THR A 183 8.20 5.55 -11.85
N LEU A 184 8.55 4.75 -10.84
CA LEU A 184 8.52 3.28 -10.92
C LEU A 184 7.10 2.70 -11.10
N VAL A 185 6.07 3.37 -10.61
CA VAL A 185 4.66 2.96 -10.84
C VAL A 185 4.24 3.17 -12.30
N LYS A 186 4.88 4.08 -13.04
CA LYS A 186 4.57 4.37 -14.45
C LYS A 186 5.37 3.52 -15.44
N GLU A 187 6.48 2.94 -15.02
CA GLU A 187 7.28 1.98 -15.81
C GLU A 187 6.59 0.61 -15.89
#